data_b5beae5807e50190534ae6f2fb5108ad
#
_entry.id   b5beae5807e50190534ae6f2fb5108ad
#
_cell.length_a   1.000
_cell.length_b   1.000
_cell.length_c   1.000
_cell.angle_alpha   90.00
_cell.angle_beta   90.00
_cell.angle_gamma   90.00
#
_symmetry.space_group_name_H-M   'P 1'
#
loop_
_entity.id
_entity.type
_entity.pdbx_description
1 polymer ?
#
loop_
_entity_poly.entity_id
_entity_poly.type
_entity_poly.pdbx_seq_one_letter_code
_entity_poly.pdbx_strand_id
1 'polypeptide(L)'
;MYKRQALAVSGQDTSRWVFEGFLPVNRKQKKERLAELLGEKRTVIFYEAPHKLRTTLDDLVNAFGPERSITLCRELTKLHEEIWKTTLGEAQAHYAANEPRGEYVLVMAGAPVSTEPEAEMTLEQAAQRALELTGQGFGPTAAAKAAAQGTPYSKSEVYKALLTIQQRDPE
;
A
#
# COMPACT_ATOMS: atom_id res chain seq x y z
N MET A 1 -10.84 -3.25 -25.31
CA MET A 1 -10.20 -3.37 -24.00
C MET A 1 -10.03 -1.99 -23.38
N TYR A 2 -10.76 -1.67 -22.32
CA TYR A 2 -11.25 -0.33 -21.94
C TYR A 2 -10.56 0.28 -20.69
N LYS A 3 -9.28 -0.06 -20.44
CA LYS A 3 -8.54 0.40 -19.24
C LYS A 3 -8.47 1.92 -19.08
N ARG A 4 -8.32 2.67 -20.17
CA ARG A 4 -8.29 4.14 -20.12
C ARG A 4 -9.67 4.72 -19.84
N GLN A 5 -10.71 4.14 -20.41
CA GLN A 5 -12.10 4.51 -20.15
C GLN A 5 -12.48 4.22 -18.70
N ALA A 6 -12.11 3.03 -18.19
CA ALA A 6 -12.29 2.69 -16.78
C ALA A 6 -11.59 3.68 -15.86
N LEU A 7 -10.34 4.05 -16.16
CA LEU A 7 -9.61 5.05 -15.40
C LEU A 7 -10.33 6.41 -15.40
N ALA A 8 -10.79 6.88 -16.57
CA ALA A 8 -11.46 8.17 -16.70
C ALA A 8 -12.75 8.26 -15.88
N VAL A 9 -13.52 7.17 -15.78
CA VAL A 9 -14.81 7.13 -15.04
C VAL A 9 -14.67 6.71 -13.58
N SER A 10 -13.49 6.20 -13.18
CA SER A 10 -13.27 5.62 -11.86
C SER A 10 -13.36 6.63 -10.72
N GLY A 11 -12.99 7.89 -10.97
CA GLY A 11 -12.82 8.89 -9.92
C GLY A 11 -11.54 8.72 -9.10
N GLN A 12 -10.65 7.81 -9.49
CA GLN A 12 -9.32 7.67 -8.89
C GLN A 12 -8.33 8.68 -9.52
N ASP A 13 -7.15 8.85 -8.91
CA ASP A 13 -6.11 9.69 -9.48
C ASP A 13 -5.68 9.17 -10.86
N THR A 14 -5.79 10.03 -11.86
CA THR A 14 -5.46 9.71 -13.26
C THR A 14 -4.10 10.22 -13.70
N SER A 15 -3.38 10.95 -12.85
CA SER A 15 -2.09 11.57 -13.18
C SER A 15 -1.00 10.55 -13.47
N ARG A 16 -0.96 9.47 -12.68
CA ARG A 16 -0.06 8.33 -12.85
C ARG A 16 -0.78 7.05 -12.47
N TRP A 17 -0.63 6.01 -13.27
CA TRP A 17 -1.29 4.73 -13.05
C TRP A 17 -0.44 3.56 -13.56
N VAL A 18 -0.70 2.40 -13.03
CA VAL A 18 -0.05 1.13 -13.40
C VAL A 18 -1.11 0.19 -13.94
N PHE A 19 -0.78 -0.50 -15.01
CA PHE A 19 -1.62 -1.54 -15.57
C PHE A 19 -1.03 -2.92 -15.26
N GLU A 20 -1.70 -3.66 -14.40
CA GLU A 20 -1.30 -5.01 -13.98
C GLU A 20 -1.89 -6.10 -14.88
N GLY A 21 -2.99 -5.83 -15.56
CA GLY A 21 -3.70 -6.84 -16.32
C GLY A 21 -4.37 -7.87 -15.40
N PHE A 22 -4.31 -9.15 -15.78
CA PHE A 22 -4.80 -10.23 -14.94
C PHE A 22 -3.76 -10.66 -13.90
N LEU A 23 -4.17 -10.84 -12.66
CA LEU A 23 -3.30 -11.39 -11.63
C LEU A 23 -2.87 -12.83 -12.00
N PRO A 24 -1.66 -13.25 -11.63
CA PRO A 24 -1.18 -14.60 -11.86
C PRO A 24 -2.12 -15.66 -11.30
N VAL A 25 -2.36 -16.74 -12.05
CA VAL A 25 -3.16 -17.89 -11.59
C VAL A 25 -2.41 -18.69 -10.52
N ASN A 26 -1.08 -18.78 -10.64
CA ASN A 26 -0.24 -19.43 -9.66
C ASN A 26 -0.26 -18.66 -8.33
N ARG A 27 -0.65 -19.33 -7.24
CA ARG A 27 -0.85 -18.75 -5.92
C ARG A 27 0.42 -18.05 -5.38
N LYS A 28 1.59 -18.66 -5.59
CA LYS A 28 2.86 -18.09 -5.11
C LYS A 28 3.19 -16.80 -5.85
N GLN A 29 3.15 -16.83 -7.18
CA GLN A 29 3.41 -15.66 -8.02
C GLN A 29 2.40 -14.52 -7.76
N LYS A 30 1.12 -14.87 -7.55
CA LYS A 30 0.09 -13.88 -7.18
C LYS A 30 0.40 -13.21 -5.85
N LYS A 31 0.76 -13.98 -4.83
CA LYS A 31 1.15 -13.44 -3.51
C LYS A 31 2.38 -12.54 -3.61
N GLU A 32 3.40 -12.94 -4.36
CA GLU A 32 4.61 -12.15 -4.62
C GLU A 32 4.23 -10.83 -5.31
N ARG A 33 3.40 -10.90 -6.36
CA ARG A 33 2.97 -9.70 -7.08
C ARG A 33 2.15 -8.74 -6.23
N LEU A 34 1.22 -9.23 -5.42
CA LEU A 34 0.45 -8.40 -4.50
C LEU A 34 1.35 -7.75 -3.44
N ALA A 35 2.37 -8.46 -2.95
CA ALA A 35 3.34 -7.91 -2.01
C ALA A 35 4.17 -6.75 -2.64
N GLU A 36 4.56 -6.86 -3.90
CA GLU A 36 5.24 -5.78 -4.63
C GLU A 36 4.37 -4.52 -4.76
N LEU A 37 3.04 -4.70 -4.84
CA LEU A 37 2.08 -3.60 -4.98
C LEU A 37 1.67 -2.93 -3.66
N LEU A 38 2.08 -3.44 -2.49
CA LEU A 38 1.69 -2.88 -1.19
C LEU A 38 2.02 -1.40 -1.05
N GLY A 39 3.20 -1.01 -1.52
CA GLY A 39 3.69 0.38 -1.47
C GLY A 39 3.40 1.20 -2.73
N GLU A 40 2.64 0.66 -3.70
CA GLU A 40 2.36 1.36 -4.96
C GLU A 40 1.41 2.54 -4.72
N LYS A 41 1.91 3.75 -4.92
CA LYS A 41 1.17 5.01 -4.68
C LYS A 41 0.30 5.44 -5.86
N ARG A 42 0.54 4.88 -7.04
CA ARG A 42 -0.22 5.18 -8.25
C ARG A 42 -1.51 4.36 -8.27
N THR A 43 -2.50 4.82 -9.01
CA THR A 43 -3.71 4.05 -9.31
C THR A 43 -3.33 2.76 -10.06
N VAL A 44 -3.89 1.63 -9.61
CA VAL A 44 -3.60 0.30 -10.17
C VAL A 44 -4.84 -0.23 -10.89
N ILE A 45 -4.66 -0.71 -12.12
CA ILE A 45 -5.73 -1.23 -12.95
C ILE A 45 -5.53 -2.72 -13.19
N PHE A 46 -6.55 -3.52 -12.86
CA PHE A 46 -6.60 -4.96 -13.12
C PHE A 46 -7.71 -5.27 -14.12
N TYR A 47 -7.54 -6.36 -14.84
CA TYR A 47 -8.62 -7.05 -15.53
C TYR A 47 -9.05 -8.26 -14.74
N GLU A 48 -10.37 -8.57 -14.77
CA GLU A 48 -10.82 -9.78 -14.13
C GLU A 48 -12.01 -10.41 -14.85
N ALA A 49 -12.02 -11.73 -14.89
CA ALA A 49 -13.13 -12.52 -15.38
C ALA A 49 -14.16 -12.77 -14.26
N PRO A 50 -15.46 -12.88 -14.57
CA PRO A 50 -16.50 -13.02 -13.54
C PRO A 50 -16.27 -14.19 -12.61
N HIS A 51 -15.84 -15.34 -13.12
CA HIS A 51 -15.63 -16.56 -12.34
C HIS A 51 -14.44 -16.47 -11.35
N LYS A 52 -13.55 -15.47 -11.51
CA LYS A 52 -12.41 -15.23 -10.61
C LYS A 52 -12.60 -14.04 -9.67
N LEU A 53 -13.58 -13.19 -9.96
CA LEU A 53 -13.73 -11.90 -9.24
C LEU A 53 -13.79 -12.07 -7.73
N ARG A 54 -14.54 -13.06 -7.21
CA ARG A 54 -14.65 -13.32 -5.77
C ARG A 54 -13.29 -13.61 -5.15
N THR A 55 -12.57 -14.56 -5.71
CA THR A 55 -11.22 -14.93 -5.21
C THR A 55 -10.24 -13.76 -5.32
N THR A 56 -10.32 -12.96 -6.38
CA THR A 56 -9.48 -11.80 -6.55
C THR A 56 -9.81 -10.71 -5.53
N LEU A 57 -11.08 -10.45 -5.23
CA LEU A 57 -11.48 -9.52 -4.17
C LEU A 57 -10.99 -9.99 -2.79
N ASP A 58 -11.10 -11.29 -2.49
CA ASP A 58 -10.54 -11.86 -1.25
C ASP A 58 -9.03 -11.64 -1.13
N ASP A 59 -8.30 -11.90 -2.21
CA ASP A 59 -6.84 -11.69 -2.25
C ASP A 59 -6.48 -10.20 -2.10
N LEU A 60 -7.24 -9.28 -2.73
CA LEU A 60 -7.02 -7.84 -2.64
C LEU A 60 -7.35 -7.31 -1.23
N VAL A 61 -8.46 -7.75 -0.61
CA VAL A 61 -8.80 -7.38 0.78
C VAL A 61 -7.71 -7.82 1.73
N ASN A 62 -7.24 -9.06 1.60
CA ASN A 62 -6.17 -9.60 2.45
C ASN A 62 -4.83 -8.87 2.28
N ALA A 63 -4.53 -8.38 1.08
CA ALA A 63 -3.28 -7.68 0.81
C ALA A 63 -3.34 -6.18 1.16
N PHE A 64 -4.42 -5.49 0.83
CA PHE A 64 -4.50 -4.04 0.88
C PHE A 64 -5.46 -3.47 1.93
N GLY A 65 -6.19 -4.35 2.61
CA GLY A 65 -7.21 -3.98 3.60
C GLY A 65 -8.58 -3.64 2.99
N PRO A 66 -9.67 -3.80 3.78
CA PRO A 66 -11.03 -3.63 3.30
C PRO A 66 -11.38 -2.17 2.92
N GLU A 67 -10.71 -1.18 3.53
CA GLU A 67 -11.01 0.25 3.34
C GLU A 67 -10.39 0.83 2.06
N ARG A 68 -9.57 0.06 1.33
CA ARG A 68 -8.95 0.53 0.09
C ARG A 68 -10.01 0.83 -0.96
N SER A 69 -10.02 2.06 -1.48
CA SER A 69 -10.95 2.48 -2.52
C SER A 69 -10.71 1.74 -3.83
N ILE A 70 -11.79 1.28 -4.43
CA ILE A 70 -11.80 0.59 -5.72
C ILE A 70 -13.02 1.01 -6.53
N THR A 71 -12.89 1.03 -7.85
CA THR A 71 -14.00 1.15 -8.77
C THR A 71 -14.06 -0.08 -9.64
N LEU A 72 -15.19 -0.76 -9.61
CA LEU A 72 -15.48 -1.88 -10.50
C LEU A 72 -16.22 -1.37 -11.72
N CYS A 73 -15.61 -1.51 -12.88
CA CYS A 73 -16.22 -1.19 -14.17
C CYS A 73 -16.58 -2.50 -14.86
N ARG A 74 -17.87 -2.74 -15.03
CA ARG A 74 -18.40 -3.94 -15.67
C ARG A 74 -18.95 -3.60 -17.05
N GLU A 75 -18.66 -4.44 -18.04
CA GLU A 75 -19.24 -4.36 -19.40
C GLU A 75 -19.17 -2.95 -20.02
N LEU A 76 -18.06 -2.22 -19.79
CA LEU A 76 -17.86 -0.86 -20.32
C LEU A 76 -18.17 -0.79 -21.81
N THR A 77 -18.89 0.26 -22.21
CA THR A 77 -19.37 0.52 -23.58
C THR A 77 -20.39 -0.48 -24.14
N LYS A 78 -20.90 -1.38 -23.31
CA LYS A 78 -21.92 -2.36 -23.67
C LYS A 78 -23.28 -1.99 -23.03
N LEU A 79 -24.34 -2.71 -23.41
CA LEU A 79 -25.72 -2.45 -22.97
C LEU A 79 -25.87 -2.53 -21.42
N HIS A 80 -25.08 -3.35 -20.77
CA HIS A 80 -25.12 -3.59 -19.32
C HIS A 80 -23.92 -2.98 -18.60
N GLU A 81 -23.48 -1.80 -19.06
CA GLU A 81 -22.41 -1.05 -18.42
C GLU A 81 -22.78 -0.70 -16.97
N GLU A 82 -21.85 -0.93 -16.08
CA GLU A 82 -21.97 -0.54 -14.68
C GLU A 82 -20.62 -0.01 -14.18
N ILE A 83 -20.68 1.11 -13.47
CA ILE A 83 -19.52 1.74 -12.82
C ILE A 83 -19.85 1.88 -11.35
N TRP A 84 -19.22 1.07 -10.51
CA TRP A 84 -19.46 1.07 -9.08
C TRP A 84 -18.20 1.48 -8.31
N LYS A 85 -18.29 2.66 -7.68
CA LYS A 85 -17.25 3.22 -6.81
C LYS A 85 -17.53 2.78 -5.38
N THR A 86 -16.58 2.10 -4.74
CA THR A 86 -16.78 1.46 -3.45
C THR A 86 -15.43 1.21 -2.76
N THR A 87 -15.41 0.41 -1.71
CA THR A 87 -14.21 -0.14 -1.07
C THR A 87 -14.03 -1.62 -1.39
N LEU A 88 -12.83 -2.14 -1.16
CA LEU A 88 -12.56 -3.57 -1.36
C LEU A 88 -13.47 -4.44 -0.47
N GLY A 89 -13.71 -4.04 0.78
CA GLY A 89 -14.58 -4.78 1.71
C GLY A 89 -16.04 -4.79 1.28
N GLU A 90 -16.57 -3.66 0.85
CA GLU A 90 -17.94 -3.57 0.33
C GLU A 90 -18.11 -4.40 -0.96
N ALA A 91 -17.13 -4.32 -1.87
CA ALA A 91 -17.14 -5.13 -3.09
C ALA A 91 -17.10 -6.63 -2.77
N GLN A 92 -16.25 -7.05 -1.84
CA GLN A 92 -16.17 -8.44 -1.37
C GLN A 92 -17.50 -8.91 -0.80
N ALA A 93 -18.10 -8.14 0.12
CA ALA A 93 -19.38 -8.47 0.73
C ALA A 93 -20.51 -8.57 -0.30
N HIS A 94 -20.55 -7.63 -1.25
CA HIS A 94 -21.55 -7.65 -2.33
C HIS A 94 -21.44 -8.93 -3.18
N TYR A 95 -20.25 -9.28 -3.64
CA TYR A 95 -20.05 -10.46 -4.51
C TYR A 95 -20.01 -11.78 -3.74
N ALA A 96 -19.95 -11.77 -2.42
CA ALA A 96 -20.24 -12.96 -1.62
C ALA A 96 -21.70 -13.42 -1.79
N ALA A 97 -22.64 -12.45 -1.87
CA ALA A 97 -24.08 -12.72 -2.02
C ALA A 97 -24.56 -12.72 -3.48
N ASN A 98 -23.89 -12.00 -4.38
CA ASN A 98 -24.32 -11.81 -5.76
C ASN A 98 -23.36 -12.48 -6.74
N GLU A 99 -23.90 -13.12 -7.76
CA GLU A 99 -23.06 -13.78 -8.77
C GLU A 99 -22.44 -12.77 -9.74
N PRO A 100 -21.10 -12.74 -9.90
CA PRO A 100 -20.44 -11.87 -10.87
C PRO A 100 -20.79 -12.28 -12.31
N ARG A 101 -21.07 -11.28 -13.17
CA ARG A 101 -21.38 -11.48 -14.59
C ARG A 101 -20.65 -10.45 -15.46
N GLY A 102 -20.31 -10.86 -16.67
CA GLY A 102 -19.62 -9.99 -17.62
C GLY A 102 -18.13 -9.83 -17.30
N GLU A 103 -17.47 -8.89 -17.97
CA GLU A 103 -16.03 -8.62 -17.82
C GLU A 103 -15.80 -7.40 -16.92
N TYR A 104 -14.78 -7.47 -16.09
CA TYR A 104 -14.47 -6.41 -15.14
C TYR A 104 -13.14 -5.73 -15.44
N VAL A 105 -13.14 -4.43 -15.28
CA VAL A 105 -11.93 -3.63 -15.08
C VAL A 105 -11.98 -3.07 -13.66
N LEU A 106 -11.00 -3.44 -12.84
CA LEU A 106 -10.87 -2.99 -11.46
C LEU A 106 -9.88 -1.84 -11.42
N VAL A 107 -10.29 -0.69 -10.92
CA VAL A 107 -9.44 0.50 -10.78
C VAL A 107 -9.30 0.79 -9.28
N MET A 108 -8.17 0.40 -8.71
CA MET A 108 -7.88 0.51 -7.28
C MET A 108 -7.03 1.75 -7.01
N ALA A 109 -7.35 2.49 -5.95
CA ALA A 109 -6.53 3.58 -5.47
C ALA A 109 -5.13 3.11 -5.10
N GLY A 110 -4.12 3.94 -5.34
CA GLY A 110 -2.78 3.72 -4.83
C GLY A 110 -2.73 3.63 -3.30
N ALA A 111 -1.58 3.23 -2.76
CA ALA A 111 -1.35 3.27 -1.32
C ALA A 111 -1.68 4.67 -0.80
N PRO A 112 -2.44 4.81 0.30
CA PRO A 112 -2.68 6.11 0.88
C PRO A 112 -1.32 6.76 1.12
N VAL A 113 -1.16 7.98 0.61
CA VAL A 113 -0.12 8.85 1.14
C VAL A 113 -0.57 9.07 2.57
N SER A 114 0.18 8.59 3.55
CA SER A 114 -0.11 8.93 4.93
C SER A 114 -0.07 10.45 5.00
N THR A 115 -1.24 11.06 5.07
CA THR A 115 -1.43 12.48 5.38
C THR A 115 -1.38 12.70 6.89
N GLU A 116 -1.24 11.63 7.67
CA GLU A 116 -0.66 11.79 8.98
C GLU A 116 0.75 12.29 8.70
N PRO A 117 1.16 13.47 9.19
CA PRO A 117 2.58 13.75 9.30
C PRO A 117 3.11 12.50 10.00
N GLU A 118 4.00 11.72 9.32
CA GLU A 118 4.80 10.73 10.04
C GLU A 118 5.21 11.46 11.29
N ALA A 119 4.71 11.01 12.46
CA ALA A 119 4.96 11.74 13.69
C ALA A 119 6.46 11.92 13.69
N GLU A 120 6.91 13.15 13.40
CA GLU A 120 8.30 13.41 13.04
C GLU A 120 9.08 12.79 14.15
N MET A 121 9.82 11.73 13.84
CA MET A 121 10.53 10.94 14.82
C MET A 121 11.26 11.93 15.70
N THR A 122 10.88 12.04 16.97
CA THR A 122 11.50 13.01 17.86
C THR A 122 12.99 12.71 18.00
N LEU A 123 13.79 13.68 18.35
CA LEU A 123 15.22 13.48 18.56
C LEU A 123 15.47 12.35 19.59
N GLU A 124 14.59 12.24 20.58
CA GLU A 124 14.64 11.21 21.62
C GLU A 124 14.36 9.81 21.06
N GLN A 125 13.39 9.67 20.18
CA GLN A 125 13.08 8.42 19.46
C GLN A 125 14.22 8.03 18.50
N ALA A 126 14.83 8.99 17.82
CA ALA A 126 15.99 8.75 16.97
C ALA A 126 17.21 8.30 17.80
N ALA A 127 17.41 8.87 18.98
CA ALA A 127 18.46 8.48 19.89
C ALA A 127 18.22 7.07 20.49
N GLN A 128 16.97 6.73 20.82
CA GLN A 128 16.60 5.39 21.30
C GLN A 128 16.84 4.33 20.21
N ARG A 129 16.47 4.61 18.96
CA ARG A 129 16.81 3.75 17.83
C ARG A 129 18.32 3.56 17.63
N ALA A 130 19.11 4.63 17.85
CA ALA A 130 20.57 4.52 17.80
C ALA A 130 21.11 3.65 18.96
N LEU A 131 20.51 3.70 20.15
CA LEU A 131 20.86 2.85 21.29
C LEU A 131 20.62 1.36 20.97
N GLU A 132 19.46 1.02 20.41
CA GLU A 132 19.14 -0.34 19.98
C GLU A 132 20.14 -0.87 18.94
N LEU A 133 20.56 -0.03 17.99
CA LEU A 133 21.59 -0.39 17.01
C LEU A 133 22.96 -0.62 17.66
N THR A 134 23.31 0.12 18.71
CA THR A 134 24.55 -0.15 19.45
C THR A 134 24.50 -1.49 20.18
N GLY A 135 23.34 -1.89 20.72
CA GLY A 135 23.12 -3.22 21.29
C GLY A 135 23.23 -4.35 20.26
N GLN A 136 23.00 -4.07 18.97
CA GLN A 136 23.18 -5.01 17.85
C GLN A 136 24.62 -5.07 17.32
N GLY A 137 25.58 -4.37 17.96
CA GLY A 137 26.98 -4.37 17.60
C GLY A 137 27.43 -3.25 16.66
N PHE A 138 26.59 -2.29 16.35
CA PHE A 138 27.01 -1.10 15.60
C PHE A 138 27.82 -0.16 16.50
N GLY A 139 28.91 0.40 15.97
CA GLY A 139 29.61 1.47 16.69
C GLY A 139 28.72 2.70 16.85
N PRO A 140 28.84 3.49 17.96
CA PRO A 140 27.93 4.60 18.28
C PRO A 140 27.76 5.63 17.14
N THR A 141 28.85 5.91 16.42
CA THR A 141 28.86 6.84 15.28
C THR A 141 28.08 6.30 14.07
N ALA A 142 28.18 4.99 13.81
CA ALA A 142 27.46 4.30 12.73
C ALA A 142 25.96 4.19 13.08
N ALA A 143 25.66 3.83 14.32
CA ALA A 143 24.30 3.77 14.86
C ALA A 143 23.58 5.13 14.77
N ALA A 144 24.22 6.21 15.19
CA ALA A 144 23.67 7.57 15.06
C ALA A 144 23.46 7.99 13.60
N LYS A 145 24.36 7.61 12.68
CA LYS A 145 24.20 7.88 11.26
C LYS A 145 23.00 7.13 10.68
N ALA A 146 22.83 5.87 11.02
CA ALA A 146 21.73 5.03 10.55
C ALA A 146 20.39 5.51 11.13
N ALA A 147 20.34 5.87 12.40
CA ALA A 147 19.14 6.34 13.07
C ALA A 147 18.69 7.74 12.61
N ALA A 148 19.62 8.58 12.14
CA ALA A 148 19.31 9.89 11.58
C ALA A 148 18.70 9.83 10.17
N GLN A 149 18.84 8.70 9.45
CA GLN A 149 18.30 8.56 8.11
C GLN A 149 16.76 8.59 8.12
N GLY A 150 16.18 9.46 7.30
CA GLY A 150 14.73 9.65 7.24
C GLY A 150 14.15 10.51 8.36
N THR A 151 15.00 11.17 9.18
CA THR A 151 14.58 12.11 10.21
C THR A 151 15.05 13.54 9.88
N PRO A 152 14.45 14.59 10.46
CA PRO A 152 14.92 15.96 10.29
C PRO A 152 16.23 16.27 11.03
N TYR A 153 16.76 15.31 11.80
CA TYR A 153 17.93 15.51 12.66
C TYR A 153 19.23 15.12 11.97
N SER A 154 20.28 15.88 12.22
CA SER A 154 21.63 15.53 11.79
C SER A 154 22.20 14.37 12.62
N LYS A 155 23.14 13.64 12.01
CA LYS A 155 23.92 12.60 12.73
C LYS A 155 24.49 13.12 14.06
N SER A 156 24.94 14.38 14.10
CA SER A 156 25.55 14.99 15.28
C SER A 156 24.57 15.19 16.41
N GLU A 157 23.34 15.57 16.11
CA GLU A 157 22.26 15.76 17.09
C GLU A 157 21.85 14.41 17.68
N VAL A 158 21.62 13.40 16.82
CA VAL A 158 21.28 12.03 17.26
C VAL A 158 22.41 11.43 18.10
N TYR A 159 23.67 11.66 17.73
CA TYR A 159 24.82 11.16 18.49
C TYR A 159 24.91 11.81 19.90
N LYS A 160 24.71 13.11 20.03
CA LYS A 160 24.68 13.81 21.33
C LYS A 160 23.53 13.29 22.20
N ALA A 161 22.35 13.11 21.63
CA ALA A 161 21.21 12.59 22.35
C ALA A 161 21.42 11.13 22.79
N LEU A 162 22.04 10.28 21.95
CA LEU A 162 22.44 8.91 22.31
C LEU A 162 23.37 8.90 23.53
N LEU A 163 24.41 9.74 23.55
CA LEU A 163 25.32 9.83 24.70
C LEU A 163 24.61 10.25 25.98
N THR A 164 23.62 11.15 25.89
CA THR A 164 22.82 11.59 27.04
C THR A 164 21.97 10.45 27.61
N ILE A 165 21.41 9.59 26.76
CA ILE A 165 20.66 8.40 27.20
C ILE A 165 21.59 7.40 27.89
N GLN A 166 22.74 7.09 27.29
CA GLN A 166 23.73 6.17 27.86
C GLN A 166 24.28 6.63 29.22
N GLN A 167 24.30 7.95 29.50
CA GLN A 167 24.72 8.49 30.80
C GLN A 167 23.63 8.46 31.87
N ARG A 168 22.36 8.34 31.48
CA ARG A 168 21.20 8.25 32.39
C ARG A 168 20.91 6.86 32.90
N ASP A 169 21.34 5.83 32.17
CA ASP A 169 21.26 4.39 32.55
C ASP A 169 22.68 3.79 32.62
N PRO A 170 23.47 4.08 33.64
CA PRO A 170 24.64 3.26 33.94
C PRO A 170 24.14 1.95 34.59
N GLU A 171 24.39 0.80 33.97
CA GLU A 171 24.20 -0.52 34.58
C GLU A 171 24.81 -0.59 36.01
#